data_d0f3cc75ea5f08375a193a06e88a3614
#
_entry.id   d0f3cc75ea5f08375a193a06e88a3614
#
_cell.length_a   1.000
_cell.length_b   1.000
_cell.length_c   1.000
_cell.angle_alpha   90.00
_cell.angle_beta   90.00
_cell.angle_gamma   90.00
#
_symmetry.space_group_name_H-M   'P 1'
#
loop_
_entity.id
_entity.type
_entity.pdbx_description
1 polymer ?
#
loop_
_entity_poly.entity_id
_entity_poly.type
_entity_poly.pdbx_seq_one_letter_code
_entity_poly.pdbx_strand_id
1 'polypeptide(L)'
;RQMCIRDRNYLPLTSNEQQIARTLGDRYPKVPALCKLLAQRGVTSAAEAEKFFKPQLSDLHDPFLMRDMEKAVVRLNRALGSKEKIMIYGDYDVDGTTAVSLVYKFLQNYYSGLDYYIPDRYEEGYGISDKSIDYAAENGITLFIALDCGIKAVEKIAYAKSKGIDFIICDHHMPDDQLPDAVAILNPKLEGETYPYKHLSGCGVGYKFMQGFAINNGIDITSDLEPLLDLVAVSIASDIVPITGENRILAYHGLKRLNSNPSMGLRGILKVCGLNNKNITISDIVFKIGPRINASGRMQSGKEAVDLLVAKDMAGALEKSQNIDQYNEDRKELDKRITEEASKILEEHIDINRRKSIVIYNKDWHKGIIGIVASRLTELYLSLIHI
;
A
#
# COMPACT_ATOMS: atom_id res chain seq x y z
N ARG A 1 -4.42 20.82 -30.59
CA ARG A 1 -4.63 21.89 -29.58
C ARG A 1 -3.93 21.42 -28.33
N GLN A 2 -2.69 21.90 -28.07
CA GLN A 2 -2.08 21.81 -26.74
C GLN A 2 -2.96 22.61 -25.79
N MET A 3 -3.78 21.93 -25.03
CA MET A 3 -4.45 22.55 -23.88
C MET A 3 -3.35 22.87 -22.86
N CYS A 4 -3.11 24.14 -22.63
CA CYS A 4 -2.20 24.62 -21.60
C CYS A 4 -2.78 24.27 -20.23
N ILE A 5 -2.44 23.12 -19.67
CA ILE A 5 -2.68 22.76 -18.26
C ILE A 5 -1.77 23.59 -17.34
N ARG A 6 -1.57 24.86 -17.67
CA ARG A 6 -0.73 25.79 -16.91
C ARG A 6 -1.52 26.91 -16.22
N ASP A 7 -2.83 26.85 -16.28
CA ASP A 7 -3.69 27.77 -15.54
C ASP A 7 -3.64 27.42 -14.07
N ARG A 8 -2.86 28.19 -13.34
CA ARG A 8 -2.81 28.08 -11.88
C ARG A 8 -3.98 28.85 -11.28
N ASN A 9 -5.02 28.13 -10.91
CA ASN A 9 -6.11 28.72 -10.13
C ASN A 9 -5.66 28.87 -8.68
N TYR A 10 -5.61 30.11 -8.19
CA TYR A 10 -5.46 30.37 -6.78
C TYR A 10 -6.77 30.00 -6.09
N LEU A 11 -6.75 29.01 -5.19
CA LEU A 11 -7.89 28.67 -4.36
C LEU A 11 -7.98 29.73 -3.24
N PRO A 12 -9.05 30.57 -3.23
CA PRO A 12 -9.22 31.56 -2.20
C PRO A 12 -9.46 30.88 -0.84
N LEU A 13 -8.95 31.48 0.21
CA LEU A 13 -9.23 31.03 1.57
C LEU A 13 -10.68 31.36 1.94
N THR A 14 -11.37 30.43 2.57
CA THR A 14 -12.63 30.68 3.26
C THR A 14 -12.42 31.66 4.41
N SER A 15 -13.49 32.27 4.93
CA SER A 15 -13.40 33.19 6.08
C SER A 15 -12.77 32.51 7.31
N ASN A 16 -13.10 31.23 7.54
CA ASN A 16 -12.51 30.46 8.65
C ASN A 16 -11.01 30.21 8.43
N GLU A 17 -10.61 29.81 7.23
CA GLU A 17 -9.17 29.59 6.91
C GLU A 17 -8.37 30.89 6.99
N GLN A 18 -8.96 32.03 6.65
CA GLN A 18 -8.32 33.34 6.83
C GLN A 18 -8.07 33.66 8.31
N GLN A 19 -9.03 33.36 9.18
CA GLN A 19 -8.88 33.53 10.62
C GLN A 19 -7.79 32.61 11.17
N ILE A 20 -7.81 31.32 10.81
CA ILE A 20 -6.79 30.35 11.20
C ILE A 20 -5.40 30.80 10.73
N ALA A 21 -5.28 31.23 9.47
CA ALA A 21 -3.99 31.70 8.92
C ALA A 21 -3.45 32.94 9.67
N ARG A 22 -4.33 33.84 10.14
CA ARG A 22 -3.92 34.98 11.00
C ARG A 22 -3.42 34.50 12.35
N THR A 23 -4.17 33.64 13.05
CA THR A 23 -3.76 33.06 14.35
C THR A 23 -2.43 32.30 14.25
N LEU A 24 -2.22 31.53 13.20
CA LEU A 24 -0.93 30.89 12.93
C LEU A 24 0.16 31.92 12.62
N GLY A 25 -0.17 33.02 11.94
CA GLY A 25 0.73 34.13 11.61
C GLY A 25 1.30 34.83 12.85
N ASP A 26 0.55 34.93 13.92
CA ASP A 26 1.03 35.51 15.21
C ASP A 26 2.19 34.67 15.77
N ARG A 27 2.17 33.35 15.59
CA ARG A 27 3.24 32.43 16.01
C ARG A 27 4.37 32.31 14.99
N TYR A 28 4.05 32.43 13.71
CA TYR A 28 4.96 32.25 12.57
C TYR A 28 5.00 33.49 11.65
N PRO A 29 5.36 34.68 12.16
CA PRO A 29 5.21 35.93 11.41
C PRO A 29 6.10 36.05 10.17
N LYS A 30 7.18 35.24 10.10
CA LYS A 30 8.11 35.26 8.95
C LYS A 30 7.64 34.46 7.74
N VAL A 31 6.56 33.68 7.87
CA VAL A 31 6.12 32.75 6.81
C VAL A 31 4.59 32.77 6.56
N PRO A 32 4.02 33.95 6.25
CA PRO A 32 2.55 34.09 6.13
C PRO A 32 1.94 33.21 5.03
N ALA A 33 2.64 32.95 3.94
CA ALA A 33 2.20 32.03 2.90
C ALA A 33 2.05 30.59 3.42
N LEU A 34 2.98 30.15 4.28
CA LEU A 34 2.91 28.83 4.92
C LEU A 34 1.70 28.73 5.85
N CYS A 35 1.39 29.78 6.62
CA CYS A 35 0.21 29.82 7.49
C CYS A 35 -1.10 29.63 6.69
N LYS A 36 -1.20 30.25 5.51
CA LYS A 36 -2.34 30.04 4.60
C LYS A 36 -2.41 28.60 4.10
N LEU A 37 -1.31 28.01 3.70
CA LEU A 37 -1.25 26.62 3.24
C LEU A 37 -1.58 25.61 4.36
N LEU A 38 -1.17 25.90 5.59
CA LEU A 38 -1.52 25.09 6.76
C LEU A 38 -3.02 25.15 7.03
N ALA A 39 -3.61 26.36 7.00
CA ALA A 39 -5.05 26.55 7.18
C ALA A 39 -5.86 25.77 6.12
N GLN A 40 -5.47 25.83 4.85
CA GLN A 40 -6.09 25.06 3.76
C GLN A 40 -5.95 23.54 3.93
N ARG A 41 -5.00 23.07 4.72
CA ARG A 41 -4.80 21.65 5.07
C ARG A 41 -5.46 21.25 6.38
N GLY A 42 -6.29 22.12 6.95
CA GLY A 42 -6.99 21.84 8.20
C GLY A 42 -6.13 21.90 9.45
N VAL A 43 -4.92 22.47 9.38
CA VAL A 43 -4.06 22.72 10.55
C VAL A 43 -4.51 24.04 11.19
N THR A 44 -5.16 23.95 12.36
CA THR A 44 -5.92 25.05 12.95
C THR A 44 -5.21 25.76 14.10
N SER A 45 -4.20 25.15 14.67
CA SER A 45 -3.47 25.66 15.85
C SER A 45 -1.95 25.53 15.72
N ALA A 46 -1.22 26.27 16.51
CA ALA A 46 0.23 26.15 16.59
C ALA A 46 0.70 24.76 17.06
N ALA A 47 -0.05 24.15 17.97
CA ALA A 47 0.23 22.78 18.45
C ALA A 47 0.06 21.75 17.34
N GLU A 48 -1.01 21.86 16.53
CA GLU A 48 -1.20 21.01 15.36
C GLU A 48 -0.13 21.26 14.29
N ALA A 49 0.29 22.50 14.09
CA ALA A 49 1.39 22.83 13.18
C ALA A 49 2.71 22.19 13.64
N GLU A 50 2.99 22.18 14.94
CA GLU A 50 4.17 21.51 15.49
C GLU A 50 4.11 19.99 15.24
N LYS A 51 2.98 19.34 15.51
CA LYS A 51 2.76 17.91 15.19
C LYS A 51 2.85 17.63 13.69
N PHE A 52 2.35 18.55 12.86
CA PHE A 52 2.44 18.42 11.41
C PHE A 52 3.89 18.42 10.91
N PHE A 53 4.77 19.25 11.47
CA PHE A 53 6.19 19.33 11.07
C PHE A 53 7.10 18.35 11.79
N LYS A 54 6.75 17.96 13.02
CA LYS A 54 7.54 17.06 13.86
C LYS A 54 6.66 15.97 14.47
N PRO A 55 6.03 15.11 13.63
CA PRO A 55 5.17 14.06 14.12
C PRO A 55 5.96 13.09 15.01
N GLN A 56 5.34 12.59 16.08
CA GLN A 56 5.93 11.65 17.03
C GLN A 56 5.21 10.29 16.94
N LEU A 57 5.95 9.19 17.10
CA LEU A 57 5.33 7.84 17.14
C LEU A 57 4.39 7.67 18.34
N SER A 58 4.61 8.42 19.42
CA SER A 58 3.71 8.47 20.57
C SER A 58 2.34 9.12 20.28
N ASP A 59 2.19 9.80 19.16
CA ASP A 59 0.91 10.37 18.71
C ASP A 59 0.06 9.34 17.90
N LEU A 60 0.56 8.13 17.66
CA LEU A 60 -0.22 7.04 17.06
C LEU A 60 -1.34 6.62 18.03
N HIS A 61 -2.50 6.35 17.48
CA HIS A 61 -3.62 5.84 18.26
C HIS A 61 -3.34 4.46 18.83
N ASP A 62 -3.96 4.13 19.95
CA ASP A 62 -3.93 2.78 20.50
C ASP A 62 -4.53 1.78 19.49
N PRO A 63 -3.79 0.72 19.09
CA PRO A 63 -4.31 -0.27 18.16
C PRO A 63 -5.59 -0.98 18.66
N PHE A 64 -5.78 -1.10 19.97
CA PHE A 64 -6.96 -1.72 20.56
C PHE A 64 -8.24 -0.88 20.43
N LEU A 65 -8.16 0.34 19.94
CA LEU A 65 -9.35 1.09 19.51
C LEU A 65 -10.00 0.51 18.25
N MET A 66 -9.29 -0.34 17.50
CA MET A 66 -9.87 -1.06 16.36
C MET A 66 -10.67 -2.26 16.85
N ARG A 67 -11.95 -2.33 16.45
CA ARG A 67 -12.99 -3.20 17.04
C ARG A 67 -12.59 -4.65 17.30
N ASP A 68 -11.95 -5.31 16.34
CA ASP A 68 -11.60 -6.73 16.45
C ASP A 68 -10.10 -6.98 16.78
N MET A 69 -9.37 -5.94 17.20
CA MET A 69 -7.93 -6.06 17.49
C MET A 69 -7.64 -7.11 18.56
N GLU A 70 -8.40 -7.11 19.65
CA GLU A 70 -8.24 -8.10 20.73
C GLU A 70 -8.47 -9.53 20.23
N LYS A 71 -9.53 -9.75 19.43
CA LYS A 71 -9.81 -11.07 18.84
C LYS A 71 -8.69 -11.53 17.91
N ALA A 72 -8.14 -10.62 17.09
CA ALA A 72 -7.05 -10.90 16.19
C ALA A 72 -5.79 -11.33 16.97
N VAL A 73 -5.43 -10.57 18.01
CA VAL A 73 -4.27 -10.86 18.85
C VAL A 73 -4.44 -12.19 19.59
N VAL A 74 -5.61 -12.45 20.18
CA VAL A 74 -5.92 -13.72 20.86
C VAL A 74 -5.82 -14.90 19.89
N ARG A 75 -6.37 -14.78 18.67
CA ARG A 75 -6.30 -15.85 17.67
C ARG A 75 -4.87 -16.13 17.21
N LEU A 76 -4.07 -15.07 17.00
CA LEU A 76 -2.67 -15.22 16.64
C LEU A 76 -1.88 -15.88 17.78
N ASN A 77 -2.03 -15.43 19.03
CA ASN A 77 -1.39 -16.04 20.18
C ASN A 77 -1.73 -17.54 20.34
N ARG A 78 -3.00 -17.90 20.09
CA ARG A 78 -3.42 -19.30 20.08
C ARG A 78 -2.68 -20.08 19.00
N ALA A 79 -2.57 -19.56 17.79
CA ALA A 79 -1.87 -20.22 16.68
C ALA A 79 -0.39 -20.47 17.01
N LEU A 80 0.30 -19.48 17.56
CA LEU A 80 1.69 -19.61 17.96
C LEU A 80 1.85 -20.65 19.08
N GLY A 81 1.00 -20.58 20.11
CA GLY A 81 1.02 -21.51 21.26
C GLY A 81 0.71 -22.96 20.87
N SER A 82 -0.18 -23.16 19.92
CA SER A 82 -0.57 -24.48 19.39
C SER A 82 0.34 -24.96 18.25
N LYS A 83 1.34 -24.17 17.84
CA LYS A 83 2.25 -24.45 16.73
C LYS A 83 1.54 -24.70 15.39
N GLU A 84 0.47 -23.92 15.15
CA GLU A 84 -0.27 -23.96 13.88
C GLU A 84 0.56 -23.38 12.74
N LYS A 85 0.40 -23.90 11.53
CA LYS A 85 0.97 -23.25 10.34
C LYS A 85 0.13 -22.03 9.94
N ILE A 86 0.80 -20.93 9.70
CA ILE A 86 0.18 -19.63 9.39
C ILE A 86 0.59 -19.18 8.00
N MET A 87 -0.41 -18.79 7.19
CA MET A 87 -0.20 -18.16 5.90
C MET A 87 -0.35 -16.63 6.04
N ILE A 88 0.68 -15.90 5.64
CA ILE A 88 0.64 -14.45 5.49
C ILE A 88 0.32 -14.17 4.02
N TYR A 89 -0.89 -13.70 3.75
CA TYR A 89 -1.43 -13.50 2.42
C TYR A 89 -1.58 -12.02 2.13
N GLY A 90 -1.31 -11.57 0.90
CA GLY A 90 -1.56 -10.20 0.48
C GLY A 90 -1.74 -10.07 -1.01
N ASP A 91 -2.19 -8.90 -1.47
CA ASP A 91 -2.29 -8.61 -2.88
C ASP A 91 -0.92 -8.42 -3.54
N TYR A 92 -0.89 -8.44 -4.87
CA TYR A 92 0.33 -8.41 -5.70
C TYR A 92 0.91 -7.02 -5.95
N ASP A 93 0.29 -5.96 -5.44
CA ASP A 93 0.79 -4.59 -5.59
C ASP A 93 1.77 -4.18 -4.48
N VAL A 94 2.18 -2.91 -4.44
CA VAL A 94 3.17 -2.43 -3.44
C VAL A 94 2.59 -2.49 -2.04
N ASP A 95 1.31 -2.15 -1.83
CA ASP A 95 0.71 -2.14 -0.50
C ASP A 95 0.62 -3.57 0.04
N GLY A 96 0.04 -4.50 -0.72
CA GLY A 96 -0.05 -5.90 -0.32
C GLY A 96 1.31 -6.55 -0.10
N THR A 97 2.28 -6.38 -1.01
CA THR A 97 3.61 -7.00 -0.89
C THR A 97 4.44 -6.42 0.27
N THR A 98 4.34 -5.11 0.56
CA THR A 98 5.00 -4.51 1.73
C THR A 98 4.33 -4.93 3.03
N ALA A 99 2.99 -5.07 3.05
CA ALA A 99 2.23 -5.55 4.20
C ALA A 99 2.63 -6.99 4.56
N VAL A 100 2.66 -7.89 3.57
CA VAL A 100 3.12 -9.28 3.75
C VAL A 100 4.55 -9.30 4.28
N SER A 101 5.43 -8.50 3.66
CA SER A 101 6.84 -8.45 4.06
C SER A 101 7.02 -7.95 5.49
N LEU A 102 6.24 -6.94 5.90
CA LEU A 102 6.27 -6.40 7.26
C LEU A 102 5.86 -7.45 8.28
N VAL A 103 4.67 -8.05 8.11
CA VAL A 103 4.11 -9.02 9.05
C VAL A 103 5.00 -10.28 9.10
N TYR A 104 5.47 -10.76 7.95
CA TYR A 104 6.39 -11.90 7.89
C TYR A 104 7.71 -11.62 8.62
N LYS A 105 8.36 -10.47 8.33
CA LYS A 105 9.63 -10.07 8.97
C LYS A 105 9.49 -9.89 10.47
N PHE A 106 8.39 -9.37 10.94
CA PHE A 106 8.14 -9.22 12.35
C PHE A 106 7.92 -10.58 13.04
N LEU A 107 6.99 -11.39 12.53
CA LEU A 107 6.62 -12.66 13.16
C LEU A 107 7.72 -13.72 13.07
N GLN A 108 8.57 -13.74 12.03
CA GLN A 108 9.65 -14.71 11.89
C GLN A 108 10.68 -14.65 13.03
N ASN A 109 10.75 -13.54 13.78
CA ASN A 109 11.59 -13.42 14.95
C ASN A 109 11.09 -14.26 16.13
N TYR A 110 9.81 -14.62 16.14
CA TYR A 110 9.13 -15.29 17.24
C TYR A 110 8.59 -16.66 16.86
N TYR A 111 8.39 -16.91 15.56
CA TYR A 111 7.74 -18.11 15.10
C TYR A 111 8.26 -18.58 13.74
N SER A 112 8.43 -19.90 13.59
CA SER A 112 8.98 -20.51 12.36
C SER A 112 7.93 -21.17 11.45
N GLY A 113 6.70 -21.36 11.95
CA GLY A 113 5.60 -22.03 11.22
C GLY A 113 4.88 -21.07 10.27
N LEU A 114 5.62 -20.19 9.59
CA LEU A 114 5.08 -19.16 8.70
C LEU A 114 5.36 -19.49 7.25
N ASP A 115 4.37 -19.26 6.41
CA ASP A 115 4.51 -19.21 4.96
C ASP A 115 3.88 -17.90 4.45
N TYR A 116 4.17 -17.50 3.21
CA TYR A 116 3.52 -16.36 2.59
C TYR A 116 3.09 -16.68 1.17
N TYR A 117 2.00 -16.04 0.76
CA TYR A 117 1.41 -16.26 -0.55
C TYR A 117 0.97 -14.93 -1.17
N ILE A 118 1.31 -14.75 -2.44
CA ILE A 118 0.82 -13.67 -3.29
C ILE A 118 0.14 -14.30 -4.50
N PRO A 119 -1.14 -14.00 -4.78
CA PRO A 119 -1.85 -14.61 -5.90
C PRO A 119 -1.26 -14.20 -7.24
N ASP A 120 -1.34 -15.10 -8.21
CA ASP A 120 -1.02 -14.77 -9.59
C ASP A 120 -2.10 -13.87 -10.19
N ARG A 121 -1.69 -12.70 -10.69
CA ARG A 121 -2.60 -11.70 -11.25
C ARG A 121 -3.47 -12.22 -12.39
N TYR A 122 -2.96 -13.17 -13.18
CA TYR A 122 -3.60 -13.65 -14.41
C TYR A 122 -4.39 -14.93 -14.22
N GLU A 123 -3.88 -15.82 -13.38
CA GLU A 123 -4.50 -17.12 -13.10
C GLU A 123 -5.53 -17.05 -11.98
N GLU A 124 -5.27 -16.22 -10.96
CA GLU A 124 -6.06 -16.15 -9.73
C GLU A 124 -6.87 -14.86 -9.61
N GLY A 125 -6.39 -13.77 -10.23
CA GLY A 125 -7.04 -12.47 -10.16
C GLY A 125 -6.67 -11.67 -8.92
N TYR A 126 -7.56 -10.75 -8.52
CA TYR A 126 -7.40 -9.90 -7.35
C TYR A 126 -8.03 -10.53 -6.11
N GLY A 127 -7.36 -10.38 -4.97
CA GLY A 127 -7.87 -10.80 -3.68
C GLY A 127 -7.68 -12.31 -3.42
N ILE A 128 -8.49 -12.88 -2.53
CA ILE A 128 -8.36 -14.27 -2.07
C ILE A 128 -8.87 -15.24 -3.14
N SER A 129 -8.05 -16.25 -3.51
CA SER A 129 -8.35 -17.26 -4.52
C SER A 129 -8.66 -18.63 -3.91
N ASP A 130 -9.47 -19.44 -4.63
CA ASP A 130 -9.69 -20.83 -4.24
C ASP A 130 -8.39 -21.65 -4.29
N LYS A 131 -7.52 -21.36 -5.27
CA LYS A 131 -6.21 -22.01 -5.40
C LYS A 131 -5.33 -21.79 -4.16
N SER A 132 -5.35 -20.59 -3.59
CA SER A 132 -4.60 -20.31 -2.36
C SER A 132 -5.17 -21.00 -1.13
N ILE A 133 -6.50 -21.16 -1.06
CA ILE A 133 -7.18 -21.88 0.01
C ILE A 133 -6.90 -23.39 -0.09
N ASP A 134 -6.95 -23.95 -1.30
CA ASP A 134 -6.62 -25.35 -1.54
C ASP A 134 -5.18 -25.65 -1.21
N TYR A 135 -4.25 -24.81 -1.67
CA TYR A 135 -2.83 -24.89 -1.30
C TYR A 135 -2.64 -24.90 0.23
N ALA A 136 -3.33 -24.02 0.93
CA ALA A 136 -3.25 -23.95 2.39
C ALA A 136 -3.76 -25.23 3.06
N ALA A 137 -4.91 -25.74 2.63
CA ALA A 137 -5.49 -26.98 3.14
C ALA A 137 -4.55 -28.18 2.95
N GLU A 138 -3.95 -28.32 1.76
CA GLU A 138 -2.99 -29.36 1.41
C GLU A 138 -1.69 -29.28 2.24
N ASN A 139 -1.29 -28.07 2.64
CA ASN A 139 -0.07 -27.84 3.42
C ASN A 139 -0.31 -27.77 4.95
N GLY A 140 -1.55 -28.01 5.40
CA GLY A 140 -1.92 -28.01 6.81
C GLY A 140 -1.87 -26.63 7.48
N ILE A 141 -2.12 -25.57 6.70
CA ILE A 141 -2.25 -24.20 7.19
C ILE A 141 -3.65 -24.03 7.76
N THR A 142 -3.75 -23.49 8.96
CA THR A 142 -5.02 -23.34 9.69
C THR A 142 -5.39 -21.90 9.98
N LEU A 143 -4.46 -20.96 9.74
CA LEU A 143 -4.70 -19.54 9.93
C LEU A 143 -4.15 -18.75 8.73
N PHE A 144 -5.01 -17.91 8.14
CA PHE A 144 -4.62 -16.85 7.21
C PHE A 144 -4.58 -15.49 7.91
N ILE A 145 -3.55 -14.72 7.65
CA ILE A 145 -3.49 -13.29 7.90
C ILE A 145 -3.55 -12.63 6.53
N ALA A 146 -4.75 -12.18 6.13
CA ALA A 146 -4.99 -11.52 4.86
C ALA A 146 -4.71 -10.02 5.01
N LEU A 147 -3.82 -9.49 4.18
CA LEU A 147 -3.32 -8.12 4.23
C LEU A 147 -3.67 -7.39 2.93
N ASP A 148 -4.21 -6.19 3.04
CA ASP A 148 -4.60 -5.35 1.90
C ASP A 148 -5.64 -6.01 0.97
N CYS A 149 -6.38 -6.98 1.48
CA CYS A 149 -7.45 -7.68 0.77
C CYS A 149 -8.33 -8.46 1.74
N GLY A 150 -9.45 -8.97 1.22
CA GLY A 150 -10.28 -9.93 1.95
C GLY A 150 -11.59 -9.38 2.46
N ILE A 151 -11.78 -8.06 2.59
CA ILE A 151 -13.01 -7.48 3.14
C ILE A 151 -14.26 -7.82 2.31
N LYS A 152 -14.11 -8.11 1.02
CA LYS A 152 -15.19 -8.50 0.10
C LYS A 152 -15.25 -10.00 -0.20
N ALA A 153 -14.37 -10.81 0.39
CA ALA A 153 -14.19 -12.21 0.05
C ALA A 153 -15.15 -13.15 0.80
N VAL A 154 -16.44 -12.83 0.85
CA VAL A 154 -17.45 -13.56 1.66
C VAL A 154 -17.47 -15.05 1.33
N GLU A 155 -17.62 -15.40 0.05
CA GLU A 155 -17.71 -16.79 -0.40
C GLU A 155 -16.39 -17.55 -0.20
N LYS A 156 -15.25 -16.89 -0.45
CA LYS A 156 -13.92 -17.48 -0.31
C LYS A 156 -13.60 -17.81 1.15
N ILE A 157 -13.97 -16.93 2.08
CA ILE A 157 -13.78 -17.16 3.51
C ILE A 157 -14.72 -18.25 4.01
N ALA A 158 -15.96 -18.33 3.54
CA ALA A 158 -16.85 -19.44 3.83
C ALA A 158 -16.29 -20.77 3.33
N TYR A 159 -15.70 -20.79 2.13
CA TYR A 159 -15.01 -21.95 1.59
C TYR A 159 -13.81 -22.37 2.43
N ALA A 160 -12.96 -21.44 2.83
CA ALA A 160 -11.82 -21.68 3.70
C ALA A 160 -12.26 -22.25 5.06
N LYS A 161 -13.32 -21.68 5.63
CA LYS A 161 -13.90 -22.16 6.91
C LYS A 161 -14.39 -23.61 6.81
N SER A 162 -14.96 -24.02 5.66
CA SER A 162 -15.34 -25.43 5.43
C SER A 162 -14.16 -26.40 5.42
N LYS A 163 -12.94 -25.88 5.17
CA LYS A 163 -11.66 -26.61 5.25
C LYS A 163 -10.94 -26.50 6.59
N GLY A 164 -11.55 -25.84 7.58
CA GLY A 164 -10.97 -25.63 8.90
C GLY A 164 -9.88 -24.55 8.95
N ILE A 165 -9.92 -23.59 8.02
CA ILE A 165 -8.97 -22.47 7.93
C ILE A 165 -9.65 -21.20 8.45
N ASP A 166 -9.07 -20.60 9.47
CA ASP A 166 -9.48 -19.31 10.04
C ASP A 166 -8.83 -18.12 9.31
N PHE A 167 -9.52 -16.98 9.30
CA PHE A 167 -9.01 -15.73 8.72
C PHE A 167 -8.95 -14.60 9.75
N ILE A 168 -7.83 -13.85 9.73
CA ILE A 168 -7.71 -12.49 10.25
C ILE A 168 -7.53 -11.58 9.04
N ILE A 169 -8.45 -10.63 8.86
CA ILE A 169 -8.43 -9.69 7.74
C ILE A 169 -7.87 -8.37 8.23
N CYS A 170 -6.81 -7.87 7.59
CA CYS A 170 -6.22 -6.55 7.77
C CYS A 170 -6.35 -5.77 6.45
N ASP A 171 -7.45 -5.06 6.29
CA ASP A 171 -7.80 -4.42 5.03
C ASP A 171 -8.20 -2.95 5.25
N HIS A 172 -8.13 -2.14 4.20
CA HIS A 172 -8.52 -0.73 4.23
C HIS A 172 -9.50 -0.34 3.10
N HIS A 173 -9.88 -1.31 2.27
CA HIS A 173 -10.89 -1.09 1.23
C HIS A 173 -12.28 -0.88 1.82
N MET A 174 -13.15 -0.21 1.06
CA MET A 174 -14.55 -0.05 1.47
C MET A 174 -15.24 -1.42 1.52
N PRO A 175 -15.88 -1.75 2.65
CA PRO A 175 -16.65 -2.97 2.75
C PRO A 175 -17.88 -2.93 1.85
N ASP A 176 -18.39 -4.09 1.47
CA ASP A 176 -19.72 -4.26 0.91
C ASP A 176 -20.75 -4.45 2.05
N ASP A 177 -22.04 -4.54 1.70
CA ASP A 177 -23.14 -4.71 2.69
C ASP A 177 -22.97 -5.98 3.54
N GLN A 178 -22.38 -7.03 2.97
CA GLN A 178 -22.12 -8.28 3.66
C GLN A 178 -20.62 -8.42 3.97
N LEU A 179 -20.31 -8.61 5.26
CA LEU A 179 -18.95 -8.89 5.70
C LEU A 179 -18.65 -10.40 5.70
N PRO A 180 -17.39 -10.78 5.41
CA PRO A 180 -16.96 -12.17 5.51
C PRO A 180 -16.98 -12.67 6.96
N ASP A 181 -17.28 -13.97 7.16
CA ASP A 181 -17.30 -14.63 8.46
C ASP A 181 -15.86 -15.00 8.90
N ALA A 182 -15.02 -13.99 9.08
CA ALA A 182 -13.66 -14.11 9.58
C ALA A 182 -13.63 -14.05 11.12
N VAL A 183 -12.57 -14.60 11.72
CA VAL A 183 -12.38 -14.53 13.19
C VAL A 183 -12.20 -13.09 13.66
N ALA A 184 -11.51 -12.27 12.88
CA ALA A 184 -11.32 -10.86 13.14
C ALA A 184 -11.21 -10.08 11.84
N ILE A 185 -11.78 -8.86 11.81
CA ILE A 185 -11.70 -7.92 10.69
C ILE A 185 -11.15 -6.60 11.21
N LEU A 186 -9.90 -6.32 10.86
CA LEU A 186 -9.23 -5.05 11.15
C LEU A 186 -9.35 -4.16 9.92
N ASN A 187 -10.35 -3.29 9.93
CA ASN A 187 -10.57 -2.32 8.85
C ASN A 187 -11.15 -1.03 9.42
N PRO A 188 -10.43 0.10 9.31
CA PRO A 188 -10.87 1.38 9.87
C PRO A 188 -12.16 1.94 9.23
N LYS A 189 -12.59 1.41 8.08
CA LYS A 189 -13.75 1.90 7.31
C LYS A 189 -15.03 1.09 7.55
N LEU A 190 -15.03 0.13 8.48
CA LEU A 190 -16.24 -0.60 8.82
C LEU A 190 -17.32 0.34 9.36
N GLU A 191 -18.57 0.00 9.12
CA GLU A 191 -19.70 0.69 9.74
C GLU A 191 -19.66 0.52 11.27
N GLY A 192 -19.86 1.63 12.00
CA GLY A 192 -19.76 1.63 13.47
C GLY A 192 -18.35 1.49 14.02
N GLU A 193 -17.30 1.49 13.19
CA GLU A 193 -15.91 1.45 13.66
C GLU A 193 -15.53 2.78 14.32
N THR A 194 -14.94 2.69 15.51
CA THR A 194 -14.55 3.85 16.34
C THR A 194 -13.09 4.25 16.21
N TYR A 195 -12.28 3.49 15.46
CA TYR A 195 -10.88 3.83 15.23
C TYR A 195 -10.75 5.23 14.63
N PRO A 196 -9.96 6.13 15.24
CA PRO A 196 -10.02 7.57 14.91
C PRO A 196 -9.56 7.91 13.49
N TYR A 197 -8.64 7.13 12.91
CA TYR A 197 -8.07 7.41 11.59
C TYR A 197 -8.51 6.39 10.54
N LYS A 198 -9.25 6.85 9.52
CA LYS A 198 -9.92 5.98 8.53
C LYS A 198 -9.10 5.66 7.29
N HIS A 199 -7.93 6.29 7.12
CA HIS A 199 -7.18 6.27 5.86
C HIS A 199 -5.83 5.53 5.94
N LEU A 200 -5.68 4.60 6.88
CA LEU A 200 -4.50 3.72 6.88
C LEU A 200 -4.38 3.00 5.54
N SER A 201 -3.16 2.76 5.06
CA SER A 201 -2.90 1.81 3.98
C SER A 201 -3.04 0.37 4.49
N GLY A 202 -3.12 -0.62 3.61
CA GLY A 202 -3.18 -2.03 4.00
C GLY A 202 -1.97 -2.44 4.84
N CYS A 203 -0.75 -2.02 4.46
CA CYS A 203 0.45 -2.20 5.28
C CYS A 203 0.36 -1.45 6.61
N GLY A 204 -0.26 -0.26 6.63
CA GLY A 204 -0.54 0.49 7.86
C GLY A 204 -1.45 -0.27 8.82
N VAL A 205 -2.49 -0.94 8.32
CA VAL A 205 -3.36 -1.82 9.13
C VAL A 205 -2.57 -3.02 9.65
N GLY A 206 -1.76 -3.66 8.79
CA GLY A 206 -0.85 -4.74 9.20
C GLY A 206 0.14 -4.31 10.29
N TYR A 207 0.70 -3.09 10.17
CA TYR A 207 1.56 -2.50 11.21
C TYR A 207 0.80 -2.35 12.55
N LYS A 208 -0.44 -1.84 12.52
CA LYS A 208 -1.27 -1.68 13.73
C LYS A 208 -1.60 -3.04 14.36
N PHE A 209 -1.82 -4.08 13.56
CA PHE A 209 -2.00 -5.44 14.07
C PHE A 209 -0.73 -5.94 14.79
N MET A 210 0.44 -5.79 14.18
CA MET A 210 1.71 -6.17 14.84
C MET A 210 2.00 -5.30 16.06
N GLN A 211 1.60 -4.02 16.06
CA GLN A 211 1.70 -3.16 17.23
C GLN A 211 0.83 -3.67 18.38
N GLY A 212 -0.43 -4.03 18.11
CA GLY A 212 -1.32 -4.63 19.11
C GLY A 212 -0.78 -5.95 19.67
N PHE A 213 -0.28 -6.81 18.77
CA PHE A 213 0.36 -8.05 19.17
C PHE A 213 1.61 -7.83 20.04
N ALA A 214 2.47 -6.86 19.68
CA ALA A 214 3.67 -6.51 20.45
C ALA A 214 3.31 -6.00 21.85
N ILE A 215 2.35 -5.08 21.97
CA ILE A 215 1.88 -4.55 23.24
C ILE A 215 1.36 -5.68 24.14
N ASN A 216 0.51 -6.56 23.60
CA ASN A 216 -0.08 -7.67 24.36
C ASN A 216 0.96 -8.66 24.88
N ASN A 217 2.04 -8.87 24.13
CA ASN A 217 3.08 -9.85 24.47
C ASN A 217 4.34 -9.23 25.11
N GLY A 218 4.33 -7.94 25.42
CA GLY A 218 5.48 -7.27 26.03
C GLY A 218 6.74 -7.20 25.13
N ILE A 219 6.53 -7.19 23.81
CA ILE A 219 7.60 -7.08 22.81
C ILE A 219 8.01 -5.62 22.67
N ASP A 220 9.31 -5.36 22.57
CA ASP A 220 9.83 -4.00 22.37
C ASP A 220 9.56 -3.54 20.93
N ILE A 221 8.60 -2.62 20.79
CA ILE A 221 8.21 -2.03 19.50
C ILE A 221 9.39 -1.29 18.85
N THR A 222 10.23 -0.63 19.66
CA THR A 222 11.32 0.20 19.14
C THR A 222 12.41 -0.65 18.46
N SER A 223 12.72 -1.81 19.01
CA SER A 223 13.73 -2.71 18.43
C SER A 223 13.19 -3.58 17.30
N ASP A 224 11.92 -4.00 17.35
CA ASP A 224 11.43 -5.12 16.56
C ASP A 224 10.42 -4.72 15.47
N LEU A 225 9.63 -3.65 15.71
CA LEU A 225 8.60 -3.20 14.77
C LEU A 225 8.96 -1.88 14.07
N GLU A 226 9.49 -0.87 14.78
CA GLU A 226 9.88 0.41 14.18
C GLU A 226 10.93 0.27 13.05
N PRO A 227 11.87 -0.70 13.08
CA PRO A 227 12.76 -0.95 11.94
C PRO A 227 12.06 -1.29 10.62
N LEU A 228 10.78 -1.66 10.64
CA LEU A 228 9.98 -1.99 9.47
C LEU A 228 9.13 -0.81 8.96
N LEU A 229 9.25 0.38 9.56
CA LEU A 229 8.52 1.58 9.13
C LEU A 229 8.88 2.04 7.72
N ASP A 230 10.05 1.69 7.20
CA ASP A 230 10.43 1.96 5.82
C ASP A 230 9.50 1.27 4.82
N LEU A 231 9.03 0.04 5.11
CA LEU A 231 8.03 -0.66 4.32
C LEU A 231 6.68 0.07 4.35
N VAL A 232 6.27 0.56 5.53
CA VAL A 232 5.02 1.31 5.68
C VAL A 232 5.06 2.63 4.91
N ALA A 233 6.19 3.34 4.89
CA ALA A 233 6.34 4.56 4.10
C ALA A 233 6.28 4.30 2.60
N VAL A 234 6.83 3.17 2.13
CA VAL A 234 6.76 2.75 0.72
C VAL A 234 5.32 2.41 0.34
N SER A 235 4.58 1.69 1.19
CA SER A 235 3.16 1.42 1.05
C SER A 235 2.34 2.71 0.92
N ILE A 236 2.35 3.56 1.94
CA ILE A 236 1.57 4.81 2.00
C ILE A 236 1.79 5.68 0.75
N ALA A 237 3.04 5.81 0.31
CA ALA A 237 3.36 6.62 -0.85
C ALA A 237 2.90 5.98 -2.18
N SER A 238 2.91 4.66 -2.28
CA SER A 238 2.60 3.93 -3.52
C SER A 238 1.11 3.69 -3.71
N ASP A 239 0.37 3.49 -2.64
CA ASP A 239 -1.10 3.33 -2.64
C ASP A 239 -1.84 4.68 -2.72
N ILE A 240 -1.10 5.78 -2.65
CA ILE A 240 -1.65 7.16 -2.79
C ILE A 240 -2.73 7.47 -1.74
N VAL A 241 -2.67 6.85 -0.57
CA VAL A 241 -3.54 7.22 0.56
C VAL A 241 -3.18 8.61 1.12
N PRO A 242 -4.13 9.33 1.73
CA PRO A 242 -3.86 10.64 2.31
C PRO A 242 -2.71 10.61 3.32
N ILE A 243 -1.68 11.46 3.11
CA ILE A 243 -0.54 11.62 4.05
C ILE A 243 -0.92 12.61 5.16
N THR A 244 -1.98 12.26 5.91
CA THR A 244 -2.50 13.00 7.07
C THR A 244 -2.51 12.08 8.29
N GLY A 245 -2.83 12.59 9.47
CA GLY A 245 -2.99 11.79 10.69
C GLY A 245 -1.87 10.76 10.89
N GLU A 246 -2.23 9.51 11.16
CA GLU A 246 -1.27 8.43 11.37
C GLU A 246 -0.41 8.11 10.14
N ASN A 247 -0.97 8.18 8.93
CA ASN A 247 -0.14 7.98 7.73
C ASN A 247 0.99 9.00 7.64
N ARG A 248 0.78 10.24 8.10
CA ARG A 248 1.86 11.23 8.14
C ARG A 248 2.92 10.87 9.17
N ILE A 249 2.53 10.37 10.34
CA ILE A 249 3.46 9.94 11.39
C ILE A 249 4.30 8.76 10.87
N LEU A 250 3.63 7.73 10.36
CA LEU A 250 4.27 6.51 9.85
C LEU A 250 5.18 6.81 8.65
N ALA A 251 4.71 7.61 7.68
CA ALA A 251 5.50 8.00 6.52
C ALA A 251 6.72 8.87 6.90
N TYR A 252 6.60 9.78 7.88
CA TYR A 252 7.72 10.60 8.34
C TYR A 252 8.83 9.74 8.95
N HIS A 253 8.49 8.86 9.88
CA HIS A 253 9.46 8.00 10.54
C HIS A 253 10.00 6.92 9.59
N GLY A 254 9.14 6.36 8.74
CA GLY A 254 9.55 5.39 7.72
C GLY A 254 10.47 6.00 6.67
N LEU A 255 10.21 7.24 6.21
CA LEU A 255 11.08 7.96 5.29
C LEU A 255 12.44 8.30 5.95
N LYS A 256 12.43 8.68 7.25
CA LYS A 256 13.66 8.86 8.02
C LYS A 256 14.45 7.56 8.10
N ARG A 257 13.78 6.42 8.34
CA ARG A 257 14.39 5.10 8.36
C ARG A 257 14.97 4.73 6.99
N LEU A 258 14.21 4.94 5.91
CA LEU A 258 14.64 4.71 4.53
C LEU A 258 15.90 5.49 4.17
N ASN A 259 16.06 6.71 4.69
CA ASN A 259 17.22 7.57 4.47
C ASN A 259 18.43 7.24 5.37
N SER A 260 18.24 6.59 6.52
CA SER A 260 19.32 6.32 7.48
C SER A 260 19.81 4.87 7.43
N ASN A 261 18.92 3.92 7.54
CA ASN A 261 19.22 2.50 7.60
C ASN A 261 18.09 1.65 7.02
N PRO A 262 17.86 1.68 5.69
CA PRO A 262 16.80 0.93 5.04
C PRO A 262 16.99 -0.59 5.22
N SER A 263 15.85 -1.32 5.19
CA SER A 263 15.86 -2.79 5.14
C SER A 263 16.61 -3.29 3.91
N MET A 264 17.15 -4.53 3.97
CA MET A 264 18.02 -5.08 2.92
C MET A 264 17.39 -5.02 1.54
N GLY A 265 16.15 -5.45 1.40
CA GLY A 265 15.43 -5.42 0.11
C GLY A 265 15.28 -3.99 -0.43
N LEU A 266 14.88 -3.04 0.41
CA LEU A 266 14.78 -1.64 0.00
C LEU A 266 16.15 -1.04 -0.32
N ARG A 267 17.21 -1.43 0.39
CA ARG A 267 18.58 -1.02 0.04
C ARG A 267 18.99 -1.50 -1.34
N GLY A 268 18.60 -2.72 -1.72
CA GLY A 268 18.81 -3.25 -3.07
C GLY A 268 18.08 -2.40 -4.13
N ILE A 269 16.78 -2.10 -3.92
CA ILE A 269 15.99 -1.25 -4.81
C ILE A 269 16.60 0.15 -4.93
N LEU A 270 17.01 0.77 -3.82
CA LEU A 270 17.64 2.10 -3.84
C LEU A 270 18.89 2.12 -4.70
N LYS A 271 19.67 1.03 -4.69
CA LYS A 271 20.89 0.91 -5.49
C LYS A 271 20.57 0.87 -6.99
N VAL A 272 19.63 0.06 -7.43
CA VAL A 272 19.23 -0.02 -8.86
C VAL A 272 18.49 1.25 -9.32
N CYS A 273 17.81 1.95 -8.42
CA CYS A 273 17.22 3.26 -8.70
C CYS A 273 18.24 4.41 -8.84
N GLY A 274 19.53 4.19 -8.53
CA GLY A 274 20.54 5.26 -8.46
C GLY A 274 20.26 6.29 -7.36
N LEU A 275 19.62 5.86 -6.27
CA LEU A 275 19.25 6.69 -5.10
C LEU A 275 20.23 6.53 -3.93
N ASN A 276 21.27 5.73 -4.08
CA ASN A 276 22.31 5.61 -3.06
C ASN A 276 22.92 6.98 -2.77
N ASN A 277 23.08 7.30 -1.50
CA ASN A 277 23.68 8.56 -1.03
C ASN A 277 22.87 9.82 -1.40
N LYS A 278 21.59 9.70 -1.76
CA LYS A 278 20.68 10.83 -1.98
C LYS A 278 19.68 10.92 -0.84
N ASN A 279 19.19 12.13 -0.58
CA ASN A 279 18.05 12.30 0.31
C ASN A 279 16.76 11.87 -0.43
N ILE A 280 16.22 10.74 -0.03
CA ILE A 280 15.04 10.13 -0.63
C ILE A 280 13.81 10.89 -0.16
N THR A 281 12.93 11.21 -1.10
CA THR A 281 11.66 11.88 -0.87
C THR A 281 10.48 10.95 -1.15
N ILE A 282 9.27 11.35 -0.74
CA ILE A 282 8.03 10.65 -1.11
C ILE A 282 7.90 10.54 -2.64
N SER A 283 8.26 11.59 -3.39
CA SER A 283 8.25 11.54 -4.87
C SER A 283 9.18 10.47 -5.43
N ASP A 284 10.33 10.22 -4.82
CA ASP A 284 11.22 9.14 -5.26
C ASP A 284 10.59 7.76 -5.02
N ILE A 285 9.82 7.60 -3.93
CA ILE A 285 9.07 6.36 -3.68
C ILE A 285 8.01 6.18 -4.78
N VAL A 286 7.17 7.19 -5.00
CA VAL A 286 6.06 7.15 -5.97
C VAL A 286 6.54 6.88 -7.40
N PHE A 287 7.62 7.54 -7.83
CA PHE A 287 8.03 7.51 -9.24
C PHE A 287 9.20 6.59 -9.56
N LYS A 288 9.92 6.05 -8.56
CA LYS A 288 11.09 5.20 -8.78
C LYS A 288 11.00 3.86 -8.06
N ILE A 289 10.66 3.84 -6.77
CA ILE A 289 10.63 2.60 -5.97
C ILE A 289 9.35 1.81 -6.24
N GLY A 290 8.19 2.42 -6.03
CA GLY A 290 6.88 1.79 -6.20
C GLY A 290 6.66 1.16 -7.58
N PRO A 291 6.97 1.87 -8.71
CA PRO A 291 6.81 1.30 -10.03
C PRO A 291 7.65 0.04 -10.30
N ARG A 292 8.82 -0.10 -9.67
CA ARG A 292 9.65 -1.31 -9.76
C ARG A 292 9.02 -2.48 -9.03
N ILE A 293 8.61 -2.26 -7.78
CA ILE A 293 7.92 -3.29 -7.00
C ILE A 293 6.64 -3.74 -7.71
N ASN A 294 5.82 -2.81 -8.20
CA ASN A 294 4.62 -3.11 -8.98
C ASN A 294 4.90 -3.85 -10.30
N ALA A 295 6.07 -3.67 -10.88
CA ALA A 295 6.42 -4.34 -12.13
C ALA A 295 6.52 -5.85 -11.96
N SER A 296 6.96 -6.37 -10.81
CA SER A 296 7.01 -7.82 -10.55
C SER A 296 5.64 -8.47 -10.69
N GLY A 297 4.60 -7.93 -10.03
CA GLY A 297 3.22 -8.44 -10.12
C GLY A 297 2.54 -8.21 -11.48
N ARG A 298 3.11 -7.36 -12.35
CA ARG A 298 2.60 -7.13 -13.71
C ARG A 298 3.27 -7.99 -14.76
N MET A 299 4.55 -8.28 -14.61
CA MET A 299 5.38 -8.94 -15.62
C MET A 299 5.66 -10.41 -15.28
N GLN A 300 5.67 -10.74 -13.99
CA GLN A 300 5.97 -12.07 -13.46
C GLN A 300 5.04 -12.39 -12.27
N SER A 301 5.56 -12.40 -11.06
CA SER A 301 4.83 -12.72 -9.84
C SER A 301 5.08 -11.68 -8.74
N GLY A 302 4.03 -11.27 -8.05
CA GLY A 302 4.15 -10.41 -6.86
C GLY A 302 4.96 -11.06 -5.73
N LYS A 303 5.07 -12.39 -5.73
CA LYS A 303 5.93 -13.12 -4.79
C LYS A 303 7.39 -12.68 -4.85
N GLU A 304 7.92 -12.37 -6.05
CA GLU A 304 9.30 -11.89 -6.19
C GLU A 304 9.56 -10.56 -5.47
N ALA A 305 8.55 -9.69 -5.40
CA ALA A 305 8.66 -8.47 -4.59
C ALA A 305 8.79 -8.80 -3.10
N VAL A 306 7.98 -9.73 -2.58
CA VAL A 306 8.11 -10.18 -1.18
C VAL A 306 9.46 -10.85 -0.95
N ASP A 307 9.89 -11.76 -1.85
CA ASP A 307 11.19 -12.45 -1.78
C ASP A 307 12.37 -11.46 -1.71
N LEU A 308 12.25 -10.32 -2.41
CA LEU A 308 13.22 -9.23 -2.29
C LEU A 308 13.12 -8.50 -0.95
N LEU A 309 11.91 -8.08 -0.55
CA LEU A 309 11.71 -7.26 0.64
C LEU A 309 12.06 -8.01 1.94
N VAL A 310 11.95 -9.35 1.95
CA VAL A 310 12.35 -10.20 3.09
C VAL A 310 13.79 -10.72 2.98
N ALA A 311 14.55 -10.30 1.97
CA ALA A 311 15.95 -10.75 1.79
C ALA A 311 16.78 -10.52 3.07
N LYS A 312 17.62 -11.51 3.40
CA LYS A 312 18.41 -11.52 4.64
C LYS A 312 19.82 -10.97 4.45
N ASP A 313 20.31 -10.93 3.21
CA ASP A 313 21.63 -10.44 2.88
C ASP A 313 21.62 -9.52 1.65
N MET A 314 22.72 -8.79 1.47
CA MET A 314 22.81 -7.78 0.42
C MET A 314 23.02 -8.39 -0.98
N ALA A 315 23.61 -9.57 -1.07
CA ALA A 315 23.87 -10.22 -2.36
C ALA A 315 22.54 -10.67 -3.00
N GLY A 316 21.73 -11.42 -2.25
CA GLY A 316 20.39 -11.83 -2.67
C GLY A 316 19.44 -10.65 -2.91
N ALA A 317 19.51 -9.60 -2.06
CA ALA A 317 18.74 -8.39 -2.28
C ALA A 317 19.11 -7.68 -3.59
N LEU A 318 20.39 -7.63 -3.93
CA LEU A 318 20.84 -6.97 -5.17
C LEU A 318 20.44 -7.76 -6.41
N GLU A 319 20.63 -9.08 -6.41
CA GLU A 319 20.20 -9.96 -7.50
C GLU A 319 18.71 -9.79 -7.80
N LYS A 320 17.87 -9.93 -6.77
CA LYS A 320 16.41 -9.76 -6.91
C LYS A 320 16.01 -8.34 -7.36
N SER A 321 16.73 -7.32 -6.87
CA SER A 321 16.48 -5.93 -7.28
C SER A 321 16.80 -5.71 -8.76
N GLN A 322 17.84 -6.36 -9.29
CA GLN A 322 18.18 -6.27 -10.72
C GLN A 322 17.11 -6.91 -11.59
N ASN A 323 16.56 -8.06 -11.18
CA ASN A 323 15.44 -8.71 -11.87
C ASN A 323 14.21 -7.80 -11.92
N ILE A 324 13.83 -7.23 -10.77
CA ILE A 324 12.69 -6.32 -10.66
C ILE A 324 12.91 -5.03 -11.48
N ASP A 325 14.14 -4.51 -11.54
CA ASP A 325 14.48 -3.37 -12.38
C ASP A 325 14.32 -3.71 -13.87
N GLN A 326 14.74 -4.91 -14.30
CA GLN A 326 14.54 -5.39 -15.66
C GLN A 326 13.04 -5.49 -16.00
N TYR A 327 12.22 -6.07 -15.12
CA TYR A 327 10.75 -6.12 -15.32
C TYR A 327 10.14 -4.73 -15.46
N ASN A 328 10.65 -3.74 -14.74
CA ASN A 328 10.17 -2.37 -14.88
C ASN A 328 10.60 -1.72 -16.21
N GLU A 329 11.79 -2.02 -16.74
CA GLU A 329 12.19 -1.55 -18.07
C GLU A 329 11.35 -2.24 -19.16
N ASP A 330 11.16 -3.56 -19.09
CA ASP A 330 10.32 -4.32 -20.04
C ASP A 330 8.87 -3.79 -20.03
N ARG A 331 8.34 -3.50 -18.83
CA ARG A 331 7.03 -2.87 -18.67
C ARG A 331 6.95 -1.50 -19.37
N LYS A 332 7.98 -0.66 -19.24
CA LYS A 332 8.02 0.67 -19.88
C LYS A 332 8.07 0.57 -21.40
N GLU A 333 8.83 -0.38 -21.92
CA GLU A 333 8.91 -0.66 -23.36
C GLU A 333 7.55 -1.08 -23.92
N LEU A 334 6.90 -2.06 -23.24
CA LEU A 334 5.56 -2.52 -23.60
C LEU A 334 4.51 -1.41 -23.52
N ASP A 335 4.53 -0.60 -22.45
CA ASP A 335 3.63 0.53 -22.25
C ASP A 335 3.78 1.56 -23.40
N LYS A 336 5.01 1.91 -23.79
CA LYS A 336 5.28 2.82 -24.90
C LYS A 336 4.75 2.24 -26.21
N ARG A 337 5.12 1.01 -26.55
CA ARG A 337 4.71 0.33 -27.76
C ARG A 337 3.19 0.22 -27.88
N ILE A 338 2.51 -0.28 -26.84
CA ILE A 338 1.05 -0.43 -26.85
C ILE A 338 0.36 0.94 -26.94
N THR A 339 0.90 1.97 -26.28
CA THR A 339 0.35 3.33 -26.36
C THR A 339 0.45 3.88 -27.79
N GLU A 340 1.57 3.67 -28.47
CA GLU A 340 1.78 4.12 -29.87
C GLU A 340 0.84 3.36 -30.83
N GLU A 341 0.71 2.03 -30.70
CA GLU A 341 -0.22 1.20 -31.48
C GLU A 341 -1.67 1.64 -31.26
N ALA A 342 -2.08 1.83 -30.01
CA ALA A 342 -3.43 2.25 -29.66
C ALA A 342 -3.75 3.66 -30.18
N SER A 343 -2.81 4.61 -30.08
CA SER A 343 -2.98 5.96 -30.62
C SER A 343 -3.15 5.92 -32.13
N LYS A 344 -2.38 5.11 -32.85
CA LYS A 344 -2.51 4.93 -34.30
C LYS A 344 -3.89 4.38 -34.70
N ILE A 345 -4.39 3.37 -34.00
CA ILE A 345 -5.75 2.83 -34.22
C ILE A 345 -6.80 3.93 -34.03
N LEU A 346 -6.64 4.79 -33.02
CA LEU A 346 -7.57 5.87 -32.74
C LEU A 346 -7.55 6.95 -33.83
N GLU A 347 -6.38 7.32 -34.32
CA GLU A 347 -6.23 8.33 -35.38
C GLU A 347 -6.73 7.86 -36.74
N GLU A 348 -6.51 6.59 -37.10
CA GLU A 348 -6.86 6.03 -38.41
C GLU A 348 -8.33 5.59 -38.53
N HIS A 349 -8.95 5.12 -37.44
CA HIS A 349 -10.21 4.39 -37.52
C HIS A 349 -11.37 4.98 -36.71
N ILE A 350 -11.13 5.99 -35.89
CA ILE A 350 -12.13 6.50 -34.94
C ILE A 350 -12.26 8.03 -35.02
N ASP A 351 -13.49 8.51 -35.36
CA ASP A 351 -13.82 9.93 -35.19
C ASP A 351 -13.99 10.25 -33.69
N ILE A 352 -12.87 10.55 -33.04
CA ILE A 352 -12.79 10.80 -31.58
C ILE A 352 -13.72 11.96 -31.16
N ASN A 353 -13.93 12.95 -32.02
CA ASN A 353 -14.72 14.12 -31.69
C ASN A 353 -16.24 13.83 -31.56
N ARG A 354 -16.69 12.71 -32.09
CA ARG A 354 -18.11 12.28 -32.05
C ARG A 354 -18.41 11.21 -31.01
N ARG A 355 -17.39 10.65 -30.36
CA ARG A 355 -17.58 9.54 -29.41
C ARG A 355 -17.44 9.99 -27.97
N LYS A 356 -18.33 9.49 -27.10
CA LYS A 356 -18.26 9.70 -25.65
C LYS A 356 -17.40 8.65 -24.93
N SER A 357 -17.19 7.51 -25.57
CA SER A 357 -16.35 6.42 -25.06
C SER A 357 -15.64 5.73 -26.22
N ILE A 358 -14.50 5.15 -25.97
CA ILE A 358 -13.66 4.47 -26.94
C ILE A 358 -13.40 3.04 -26.41
N VAL A 359 -13.60 2.05 -27.28
CA VAL A 359 -13.25 0.66 -27.02
C VAL A 359 -12.30 0.23 -28.12
N ILE A 360 -11.10 -0.23 -27.74
CA ILE A 360 -10.11 -0.78 -28.65
C ILE A 360 -9.61 -2.13 -28.12
N TYR A 361 -9.27 -3.02 -29.02
CA TYR A 361 -8.84 -4.37 -28.70
C TYR A 361 -7.69 -4.82 -29.60
N ASN A 362 -6.71 -5.45 -28.99
CA ASN A 362 -5.69 -6.21 -29.70
C ASN A 362 -5.33 -7.43 -28.83
N LYS A 363 -5.39 -8.63 -29.44
CA LYS A 363 -5.13 -9.92 -28.75
C LYS A 363 -3.70 -10.03 -28.21
N ASP A 364 -2.75 -9.31 -28.82
CA ASP A 364 -1.33 -9.38 -28.51
C ASP A 364 -0.91 -8.36 -27.41
N TRP A 365 -1.84 -7.55 -26.92
CA TRP A 365 -1.57 -6.60 -25.85
C TRP A 365 -1.52 -7.28 -24.47
N HIS A 366 -0.45 -6.95 -23.75
CA HIS A 366 -0.19 -7.54 -22.43
C HIS A 366 -1.21 -7.05 -21.39
N LYS A 367 -1.96 -7.99 -20.77
CA LYS A 367 -3.04 -7.67 -19.82
C LYS A 367 -2.61 -6.77 -18.65
N GLY A 368 -1.36 -6.91 -18.14
CA GLY A 368 -0.82 -6.09 -17.03
C GLY A 368 -0.53 -4.65 -17.41
N ILE A 369 -0.55 -4.32 -18.71
CA ILE A 369 -0.15 -3.00 -19.25
C ILE A 369 -1.36 -2.21 -19.76
N ILE A 370 -2.38 -2.88 -20.29
CA ILE A 370 -3.53 -2.20 -20.94
C ILE A 370 -4.20 -1.14 -20.05
N GLY A 371 -4.28 -1.35 -18.73
CA GLY A 371 -4.84 -0.36 -17.81
C GLY A 371 -3.99 0.92 -17.70
N ILE A 372 -2.65 0.81 -17.80
CA ILE A 372 -1.75 1.96 -17.82
C ILE A 372 -1.95 2.74 -19.11
N VAL A 373 -2.02 2.03 -20.24
CA VAL A 373 -2.26 2.62 -21.57
C VAL A 373 -3.62 3.30 -21.61
N ALA A 374 -4.67 2.68 -21.08
CA ALA A 374 -6.00 3.28 -21.00
C ALA A 374 -6.01 4.61 -20.25
N SER A 375 -5.36 4.65 -19.08
CA SER A 375 -5.21 5.89 -18.31
C SER A 375 -4.50 6.99 -19.11
N ARG A 376 -3.42 6.63 -19.80
CA ARG A 376 -2.63 7.55 -20.63
C ARG A 376 -3.42 8.11 -21.81
N LEU A 377 -4.16 7.25 -22.50
CA LEU A 377 -5.01 7.66 -23.62
C LEU A 377 -6.18 8.54 -23.13
N THR A 378 -6.73 8.27 -21.95
CA THR A 378 -7.75 9.11 -21.33
C THR A 378 -7.22 10.54 -21.09
N GLU A 379 -5.99 10.69 -20.63
CA GLU A 379 -5.34 11.99 -20.45
C GLU A 379 -5.07 12.71 -21.79
N LEU A 380 -4.65 11.96 -22.80
CA LEU A 380 -4.33 12.52 -24.13
C LEU A 380 -5.57 13.00 -24.88
N TYR A 381 -6.64 12.22 -24.85
CA TYR A 381 -7.86 12.46 -25.63
C TYR A 381 -9.01 13.02 -24.81
N LEU A 382 -8.85 13.19 -23.48
CA LEU A 382 -9.87 13.67 -22.55
C LEU A 382 -11.21 12.92 -22.69
N SER A 383 -11.13 11.62 -22.95
CA SER A 383 -12.27 10.74 -23.21
C SER A 383 -12.19 9.49 -22.37
N LEU A 384 -13.35 8.91 -22.10
CA LEU A 384 -13.43 7.61 -21.42
C LEU A 384 -13.00 6.51 -22.41
N ILE A 385 -11.87 5.85 -22.14
CA ILE A 385 -11.32 4.82 -23.00
C ILE A 385 -11.46 3.46 -22.33
N HIS A 386 -12.03 2.50 -23.06
CA HIS A 386 -12.06 1.08 -22.71
C HIS A 386 -11.09 0.30 -23.60
N ILE A 387 -10.14 -0.36 -22.99
CA ILE A 387 -9.19 -1.23 -23.69
C ILE A 387 -9.45 -2.67 -23.33
#